data_cf30935fd95f80880e9ae3ac3d6ac1de
#
_entry.id   cf30935fd95f80880e9ae3ac3d6ac1de
#
_cell.length_a   1.000
_cell.length_b   1.000
_cell.length_c   1.000
_cell.angle_alpha   90.00
_cell.angle_beta   90.00
_cell.angle_gamma   90.00
#
_symmetry.space_group_name_H-M   'P 1'
#
loop_
_entity.id
_entity.type
_entity.pdbx_description
1 polymer ?
#
loop_
_entity_poly.entity_id
_entity_poly.type
_entity_poly.pdbx_seq_one_letter_code
_entity_poly.pdbx_strand_id
1 'polypeptide(L)'
;MDLGLKDKVVVCMSSASGFGKGIATEFAREGAKVVVCTSEAFKAELDQAVIDIEKETGNRPYPYMYDVLNNESIAAMINKVAEDLGGIYGLVNHCPGPKAGTFEALTEADWADGYQKCLYSYTTAIRAALPYMKQGGGGRIVNSTSSSIKQELDNLILSNTFRMGVVGMSKTMAREFGPYNIMVNTMGPGRIYTDRIKYLNTIRAEKAGITLEEYNTKDAASFPQKRYQTADEYARSVVFICSPANSAISGQVICVDGAMTTAY
;
A
#
# COMPACT_ATOMS: atom_id res chain seq x y z
N MET A 1 -0.29 -18.58 -14.40
CA MET A 1 0.01 -17.43 -15.28
C MET A 1 1.39 -16.93 -14.92
N ASP A 2 2.27 -16.76 -15.89
CA ASP A 2 3.53 -16.07 -15.64
C ASP A 2 3.27 -14.56 -15.55
N LEU A 3 3.65 -13.95 -14.44
CA LEU A 3 3.49 -12.50 -14.23
C LEU A 3 4.64 -11.68 -14.84
N GLY A 4 5.74 -12.31 -15.24
CA GLY A 4 6.91 -11.65 -15.81
C GLY A 4 7.68 -10.76 -14.83
N LEU A 5 7.59 -11.02 -13.52
CA LEU A 5 8.17 -10.20 -12.47
C LEU A 5 9.61 -10.57 -12.10
N LYS A 6 10.09 -11.73 -12.55
CA LYS A 6 11.45 -12.17 -12.26
C LYS A 6 12.47 -11.08 -12.59
N ASP A 7 13.33 -10.77 -11.63
CA ASP A 7 14.40 -9.76 -11.70
C ASP A 7 13.91 -8.30 -11.87
N LYS A 8 12.61 -8.03 -11.87
CA LYS A 8 12.07 -6.66 -11.87
C LYS A 8 12.25 -6.01 -10.51
N VAL A 9 12.77 -4.79 -10.48
CA VAL A 9 12.89 -3.99 -9.25
C VAL A 9 11.54 -3.40 -8.89
N VAL A 10 11.01 -3.79 -7.73
CA VAL A 10 9.72 -3.31 -7.22
C VAL A 10 9.90 -2.69 -5.83
N VAL A 11 9.53 -1.43 -5.70
CA VAL A 11 9.57 -0.71 -4.42
C VAL A 11 8.22 -0.81 -3.72
N CYS A 12 8.19 -1.42 -2.54
CA CYS A 12 7.02 -1.49 -1.67
C CYS A 12 7.20 -0.51 -0.51
N MET A 13 6.51 0.64 -0.56
CA MET A 13 6.59 1.66 0.48
C MET A 13 5.93 1.17 1.78
N SER A 14 6.49 1.55 2.95
CA SER A 14 5.95 1.19 4.28
C SER A 14 5.64 -0.30 4.45
N SER A 15 6.61 -1.15 4.14
CA SER A 15 6.41 -2.61 4.00
C SER A 15 7.08 -3.46 5.08
N ALA A 16 7.45 -2.87 6.23
CA ALA A 16 8.02 -3.63 7.35
C ALA A 16 6.99 -4.52 8.08
N SER A 17 5.69 -4.26 7.93
CA SER A 17 4.63 -5.00 8.63
C SER A 17 3.30 -4.99 7.88
N GLY A 18 2.30 -5.69 8.42
CA GLY A 18 0.93 -5.68 7.94
C GLY A 18 0.79 -6.11 6.48
N PHE A 19 -0.18 -5.55 5.78
CA PHE A 19 -0.39 -5.93 4.38
C PHE A 19 0.67 -5.35 3.41
N GLY A 20 1.41 -4.32 3.81
CA GLY A 20 2.60 -3.87 3.07
C GLY A 20 3.67 -4.96 2.99
N LYS A 21 3.95 -5.64 4.13
CA LYS A 21 4.82 -6.81 4.17
C LYS A 21 4.25 -7.96 3.34
N GLY A 22 2.93 -8.24 3.42
CA GLY A 22 2.28 -9.26 2.60
C GLY A 22 2.44 -9.00 1.09
N ILE A 23 2.30 -7.74 0.66
CA ILE A 23 2.55 -7.35 -0.75
C ILE A 23 4.00 -7.63 -1.14
N ALA A 24 4.97 -7.24 -0.31
CA ALA A 24 6.39 -7.49 -0.57
C ALA A 24 6.71 -8.98 -0.63
N THR A 25 6.11 -9.79 0.24
CA THR A 25 6.25 -11.24 0.25
C THR A 25 5.76 -11.87 -1.06
N GLU A 26 4.61 -11.44 -1.55
CA GLU A 26 4.04 -11.97 -2.80
C GLU A 26 4.89 -11.58 -4.02
N PHE A 27 5.43 -10.35 -4.10
CA PHE A 27 6.42 -9.99 -5.12
C PHE A 27 7.69 -10.85 -5.04
N ALA A 28 8.15 -11.15 -3.82
CA ALA A 28 9.33 -12.01 -3.63
C ALA A 28 9.08 -13.44 -4.14
N ARG A 29 7.87 -13.99 -3.94
CA ARG A 29 7.47 -15.29 -4.52
C ARG A 29 7.53 -15.31 -6.04
N GLU A 30 7.19 -14.21 -6.68
CA GLU A 30 7.25 -14.05 -8.14
C GLU A 30 8.67 -13.76 -8.66
N GLY A 31 9.70 -13.81 -7.80
CA GLY A 31 11.10 -13.64 -8.17
C GLY A 31 11.53 -12.19 -8.44
N ALA A 32 10.74 -11.21 -8.02
CA ALA A 32 11.11 -9.80 -8.15
C ALA A 32 12.28 -9.43 -7.21
N LYS A 33 13.07 -8.43 -7.59
CA LYS A 33 13.97 -7.72 -6.68
C LYS A 33 13.15 -6.75 -5.84
N VAL A 34 12.68 -7.21 -4.69
CA VAL A 34 11.75 -6.46 -3.85
C VAL A 34 12.49 -5.55 -2.89
N VAL A 35 12.13 -4.28 -2.89
CA VAL A 35 12.56 -3.31 -1.89
C VAL A 35 11.51 -3.22 -0.81
N VAL A 36 11.93 -3.46 0.43
CA VAL A 36 11.12 -3.23 1.64
C VAL A 36 11.66 -2.02 2.38
N CYS A 37 10.77 -1.14 2.83
CA CYS A 37 11.23 0.10 3.45
C CYS A 37 10.27 0.62 4.54
N THR A 38 10.85 1.33 5.51
CA THR A 38 10.15 1.99 6.61
C THR A 38 11.01 3.09 7.22
N SER A 39 10.52 3.76 8.28
CA SER A 39 11.30 4.75 9.03
C SER A 39 12.22 4.10 10.06
N GLU A 40 13.23 4.84 10.51
CA GLU A 40 14.21 4.40 11.52
C GLU A 40 13.56 3.85 12.79
N ALA A 41 12.44 4.44 13.20
CA ALA A 41 11.68 4.00 14.37
C ALA A 41 11.19 2.55 14.29
N PHE A 42 11.10 1.98 13.07
CA PHE A 42 10.62 0.62 12.81
C PHE A 42 11.70 -0.25 12.15
N LYS A 43 12.98 0.04 12.46
CA LYS A 43 14.11 -0.70 11.89
C LYS A 43 14.08 -2.19 12.30
N ALA A 44 13.73 -2.49 13.53
CA ALA A 44 13.67 -3.87 14.02
C ALA A 44 12.62 -4.70 13.27
N GLU A 45 11.45 -4.10 13.00
CA GLU A 45 10.38 -4.71 12.21
C GLU A 45 10.81 -4.92 10.75
N LEU A 46 11.59 -3.99 10.19
CA LEU A 46 12.14 -4.13 8.84
C LEU A 46 13.14 -5.28 8.76
N ASP A 47 14.07 -5.35 9.72
CA ASP A 47 15.06 -6.43 9.79
C ASP A 47 14.38 -7.80 9.93
N GLN A 48 13.32 -7.89 10.75
CA GLN A 48 12.52 -9.10 10.89
C GLN A 48 11.74 -9.43 9.61
N ALA A 49 11.17 -8.42 8.93
CA ALA A 49 10.46 -8.61 7.66
C ALA A 49 11.37 -9.20 6.57
N VAL A 50 12.63 -8.76 6.50
CA VAL A 50 13.62 -9.31 5.57
C VAL A 50 13.85 -10.80 5.83
N ILE A 51 14.04 -11.19 7.11
CA ILE A 51 14.25 -12.58 7.51
C ILE A 51 13.04 -13.45 7.16
N ASP A 52 11.85 -12.96 7.50
CA ASP A 52 10.60 -13.70 7.30
C ASP A 52 10.31 -13.92 5.81
N ILE A 53 10.47 -12.88 4.98
CA ILE A 53 10.24 -12.96 3.53
C ILE A 53 11.24 -13.91 2.90
N GLU A 54 12.52 -13.80 3.23
CA GLU A 54 13.55 -14.70 2.72
C GLU A 54 13.28 -16.16 3.10
N LYS A 55 12.91 -16.41 4.37
CA LYS A 55 12.55 -17.74 4.86
C LYS A 55 11.35 -18.35 4.13
N GLU A 56 10.34 -17.52 3.82
CA GLU A 56 9.09 -17.98 3.22
C GLU A 56 9.19 -18.17 1.71
N THR A 57 9.99 -17.34 1.03
CA THR A 57 10.02 -17.29 -0.44
C THR A 57 11.32 -17.79 -1.06
N GLY A 58 12.39 -17.89 -0.27
CA GLY A 58 13.75 -18.15 -0.77
C GLY A 58 14.39 -16.95 -1.47
N ASN A 59 13.72 -15.80 -1.50
CA ASN A 59 14.15 -14.58 -2.16
C ASN A 59 14.31 -13.46 -1.13
N ARG A 60 15.58 -13.03 -0.91
CA ARG A 60 15.88 -12.00 0.08
C ARG A 60 15.53 -10.61 -0.43
N PRO A 61 14.65 -9.84 0.24
CA PRO A 61 14.35 -8.48 -0.14
C PRO A 61 15.46 -7.50 0.26
N TYR A 62 15.45 -6.32 -0.36
CA TYR A 62 16.42 -5.25 -0.14
C TYR A 62 15.84 -4.22 0.83
N PRO A 63 16.39 -4.09 2.07
CA PRO A 63 15.89 -3.12 3.05
C PRO A 63 16.42 -1.72 2.80
N TYR A 64 15.55 -0.72 2.90
CA TYR A 64 15.89 0.70 2.86
C TYR A 64 15.14 1.48 3.93
N MET A 65 15.73 2.61 4.33
CA MET A 65 15.14 3.50 5.32
C MET A 65 14.67 4.78 4.65
N TYR A 66 13.53 5.32 5.11
CA TYR A 66 13.04 6.63 4.69
C TYR A 66 12.08 7.18 5.75
N ASP A 67 11.86 8.49 5.73
CA ASP A 67 10.84 9.15 6.54
C ASP A 67 9.68 9.61 5.66
N VAL A 68 8.48 9.09 5.90
CA VAL A 68 7.26 9.45 5.15
C VAL A 68 6.87 10.92 5.30
N LEU A 69 7.33 11.58 6.37
CA LEU A 69 7.10 13.00 6.63
C LEU A 69 8.13 13.90 5.96
N ASN A 70 9.19 13.34 5.38
CA ASN A 70 10.28 14.09 4.75
C ASN A 70 10.39 13.73 3.26
N ASN A 71 10.01 14.67 2.39
CA ASN A 71 10.01 14.46 0.94
C ASN A 71 11.42 14.27 0.37
N GLU A 72 12.44 14.92 0.94
CA GLU A 72 13.83 14.71 0.52
C GLU A 72 14.30 13.29 0.85
N SER A 73 13.93 12.79 2.03
CA SER A 73 14.20 11.41 2.43
C SER A 73 13.54 10.39 1.50
N ILE A 74 12.27 10.62 1.11
CA ILE A 74 11.54 9.76 0.16
C ILE A 74 12.28 9.75 -1.19
N ALA A 75 12.60 10.92 -1.74
CA ALA A 75 13.25 11.04 -3.04
C ALA A 75 14.67 10.42 -3.02
N ALA A 76 15.44 10.69 -1.96
CA ALA A 76 16.78 10.12 -1.79
C ALA A 76 16.76 8.59 -1.75
N MET A 77 15.82 7.99 -1.00
CA MET A 77 15.66 6.54 -0.94
C MET A 77 15.32 5.94 -2.31
N ILE A 78 14.36 6.52 -3.05
CA ILE A 78 13.98 6.04 -4.39
C ILE A 78 15.16 6.13 -5.36
N ASN A 79 15.90 7.24 -5.36
CA ASN A 79 17.09 7.39 -6.22
C ASN A 79 18.17 6.37 -5.89
N LYS A 80 18.44 6.18 -4.59
CA LYS A 80 19.41 5.18 -4.16
C LYS A 80 19.03 3.75 -4.55
N VAL A 81 17.76 3.38 -4.44
CA VAL A 81 17.25 2.09 -4.94
C VAL A 81 17.53 1.92 -6.43
N ALA A 82 17.24 2.94 -7.22
CA ALA A 82 17.44 2.89 -8.66
C ALA A 82 18.92 2.76 -9.04
N GLU A 83 19.81 3.44 -8.31
CA GLU A 83 21.27 3.35 -8.48
C GLU A 83 21.78 1.95 -8.10
N ASP A 84 21.40 1.45 -6.93
CA ASP A 84 21.90 0.17 -6.39
C ASP A 84 21.39 -1.04 -7.18
N LEU A 85 20.16 -1.01 -7.71
CA LEU A 85 19.49 -2.15 -8.33
C LEU A 85 19.31 -2.05 -9.84
N GLY A 86 19.72 -0.93 -10.44
CA GLY A 86 19.75 -0.74 -11.89
C GLY A 86 18.41 -0.26 -12.48
N GLY A 87 17.62 0.49 -11.72
CA GLY A 87 16.37 1.09 -12.16
C GLY A 87 15.16 0.71 -11.30
N ILE A 88 13.97 1.11 -11.70
CA ILE A 88 12.70 0.81 -11.03
C ILE A 88 11.67 0.44 -12.07
N TYR A 89 11.06 -0.74 -11.93
CA TYR A 89 9.94 -1.20 -12.73
C TYR A 89 8.60 -0.95 -12.03
N GLY A 90 8.48 -1.33 -10.77
CA GLY A 90 7.26 -1.25 -9.99
C GLY A 90 7.38 -0.31 -8.79
N LEU A 91 6.32 0.43 -8.51
CA LEU A 91 6.18 1.24 -7.30
C LEU A 91 4.82 0.97 -6.69
N VAL A 92 4.81 0.40 -5.50
CA VAL A 92 3.61 0.26 -4.68
C VAL A 92 3.66 1.30 -3.57
N ASN A 93 2.92 2.38 -3.76
CA ASN A 93 2.72 3.38 -2.72
C ASN A 93 1.78 2.83 -1.65
N HIS A 94 2.25 2.88 -0.44
CA HIS A 94 1.51 2.58 0.77
C HIS A 94 2.00 3.48 1.90
N CYS A 95 1.12 3.87 2.81
CA CYS A 95 1.48 4.69 3.96
C CYS A 95 0.70 4.24 5.20
N PRO A 96 1.20 4.52 6.41
CA PRO A 96 0.40 4.44 7.62
C PRO A 96 -0.87 5.27 7.48
N GLY A 97 -2.00 4.77 8.01
CA GLY A 97 -3.26 5.53 7.97
C GLY A 97 -3.13 6.86 8.75
N PRO A 98 -3.85 7.91 8.33
CA PRO A 98 -3.90 9.16 9.07
C PRO A 98 -4.66 8.99 10.39
N LYS A 99 -4.61 10.00 11.25
CA LYS A 99 -5.37 10.02 12.50
C LYS A 99 -6.87 9.90 12.22
N ALA A 100 -7.54 9.06 12.98
CA ALA A 100 -9.00 8.93 12.93
C ALA A 100 -9.66 10.09 13.68
N GLY A 101 -10.79 10.59 13.17
CA GLY A 101 -11.55 11.64 13.81
C GLY A 101 -12.63 12.22 12.92
N THR A 102 -13.56 12.97 13.54
CA THR A 102 -14.53 13.81 12.86
C THR A 102 -13.91 15.15 12.48
N PHE A 103 -14.59 15.95 11.68
CA PHE A 103 -14.11 17.28 11.26
C PHE A 103 -13.73 18.17 12.44
N GLU A 104 -14.60 18.24 13.46
CA GLU A 104 -14.40 19.09 14.63
C GLU A 104 -13.31 18.57 15.60
N ALA A 105 -13.04 17.28 15.59
CA ALA A 105 -12.06 16.66 16.49
C ALA A 105 -10.61 16.75 16.00
N LEU A 106 -10.40 17.15 14.76
CA LEU A 106 -9.08 17.17 14.12
C LEU A 106 -8.53 18.60 14.02
N THR A 107 -7.24 18.74 14.37
CA THR A 107 -6.51 20.01 14.31
C THR A 107 -5.89 20.26 12.94
N GLU A 108 -5.46 21.50 12.67
CA GLU A 108 -4.69 21.87 11.47
C GLU A 108 -3.43 20.98 11.31
N ALA A 109 -2.76 20.65 12.42
CA ALA A 109 -1.60 19.76 12.39
C ALA A 109 -1.97 18.33 11.95
N ASP A 110 -3.13 17.82 12.38
CA ASP A 110 -3.63 16.50 11.95
C ASP A 110 -3.95 16.50 10.43
N TRP A 111 -4.48 17.61 9.91
CA TRP A 111 -4.72 17.79 8.47
C TRP A 111 -3.42 17.84 7.68
N ALA A 112 -2.41 18.58 8.15
CA ALA A 112 -1.10 18.65 7.50
C ALA A 112 -0.39 17.28 7.49
N ASP A 113 -0.42 16.55 8.62
CA ASP A 113 0.12 15.19 8.73
C ASP A 113 -0.60 14.21 7.79
N GLY A 114 -1.93 14.25 7.76
CA GLY A 114 -2.74 13.44 6.86
C GLY A 114 -2.46 13.70 5.38
N TYR A 115 -2.34 14.97 4.98
CA TYR A 115 -1.95 15.38 3.64
C TYR A 115 -0.58 14.84 3.27
N GLN A 116 0.42 15.07 4.13
CA GLN A 116 1.79 14.61 3.91
C GLN A 116 1.84 13.09 3.72
N LYS A 117 1.23 12.32 4.63
CA LYS A 117 1.27 10.86 4.61
C LYS A 117 0.48 10.24 3.45
N CYS A 118 -0.75 10.73 3.20
CA CYS A 118 -1.69 10.00 2.35
C CYS A 118 -1.76 10.51 0.91
N LEU A 119 -1.16 11.67 0.62
CA LEU A 119 -1.18 12.23 -0.73
C LEU A 119 0.21 12.71 -1.18
N TYR A 120 0.86 13.58 -0.40
CA TYR A 120 2.09 14.22 -0.86
C TYR A 120 3.27 13.26 -0.92
N SER A 121 3.40 12.32 0.02
CA SER A 121 4.41 11.27 -0.03
C SER A 121 4.31 10.42 -1.31
N TYR A 122 3.09 10.14 -1.78
CA TYR A 122 2.86 9.39 -3.02
C TYR A 122 3.32 10.18 -4.24
N THR A 123 2.99 11.47 -4.32
CA THR A 123 3.48 12.34 -5.39
C THR A 123 5.00 12.40 -5.42
N THR A 124 5.64 12.50 -4.26
CA THR A 124 7.11 12.56 -4.16
C THR A 124 7.76 11.26 -4.63
N ALA A 125 7.27 10.11 -4.15
CA ALA A 125 7.79 8.80 -4.58
C ALA A 125 7.62 8.56 -6.09
N ILE A 126 6.44 8.90 -6.64
CA ILE A 126 6.17 8.78 -8.07
C ILE A 126 7.10 9.69 -8.88
N ARG A 127 7.26 10.96 -8.45
CA ARG A 127 8.12 11.92 -9.14
C ARG A 127 9.57 11.45 -9.19
N ALA A 128 10.06 10.86 -8.10
CA ALA A 128 11.42 10.32 -8.04
C ALA A 128 11.59 9.05 -8.90
N ALA A 129 10.59 8.15 -8.93
CA ALA A 129 10.66 6.90 -9.69
C ALA A 129 10.44 7.08 -11.21
N LEU A 130 9.68 8.10 -11.62
CA LEU A 130 9.24 8.31 -13.00
C LEU A 130 10.37 8.35 -14.04
N PRO A 131 11.50 9.07 -13.82
CA PRO A 131 12.62 9.08 -14.77
C PRO A 131 13.18 7.69 -15.04
N TYR A 132 13.34 6.87 -14.00
CA TYR A 132 13.88 5.51 -14.11
C TYR A 132 12.91 4.57 -14.83
N MET A 133 11.61 4.69 -14.58
CA MET A 133 10.58 3.93 -15.32
C MET A 133 10.56 4.30 -16.79
N LYS A 134 10.67 5.59 -17.13
CA LYS A 134 10.77 6.05 -18.52
C LYS A 134 12.01 5.51 -19.22
N GLN A 135 13.17 5.57 -18.55
CA GLN A 135 14.43 5.05 -19.06
C GLN A 135 14.39 3.52 -19.24
N GLY A 136 13.70 2.81 -18.36
CA GLY A 136 13.49 1.36 -18.43
C GLY A 136 12.44 0.90 -19.46
N GLY A 137 11.83 1.82 -20.24
CA GLY A 137 10.84 1.52 -21.27
C GLY A 137 9.44 1.20 -20.73
N GLY A 138 9.15 1.55 -19.48
CA GLY A 138 7.84 1.39 -18.87
C GLY A 138 7.88 1.04 -17.40
N GLY A 139 6.70 0.97 -16.80
CA GLY A 139 6.59 0.65 -15.37
C GLY A 139 5.15 0.46 -14.91
N ARG A 140 5.00 0.12 -13.64
CA ARG A 140 3.70 -0.07 -12.99
C ARG A 140 3.66 0.66 -11.66
N ILE A 141 2.65 1.48 -11.46
CA ILE A 141 2.41 2.21 -10.21
C ILE A 141 1.08 1.75 -9.64
N VAL A 142 1.11 1.25 -8.42
CA VAL A 142 -0.09 0.92 -7.65
C VAL A 142 -0.13 1.81 -6.42
N ASN A 143 -1.16 2.63 -6.34
CA ASN A 143 -1.44 3.44 -5.17
C ASN A 143 -2.40 2.67 -4.25
N SER A 144 -1.83 2.00 -3.23
CA SER A 144 -2.60 1.28 -2.22
C SER A 144 -3.19 2.26 -1.20
N THR A 145 -4.50 2.27 -1.08
CA THR A 145 -5.25 3.29 -0.33
C THR A 145 -6.15 2.67 0.74
N SER A 146 -7.46 2.73 0.56
CA SER A 146 -8.51 2.24 1.45
C SER A 146 -9.80 2.09 0.66
N SER A 147 -10.76 1.31 1.13
CA SER A 147 -12.12 1.28 0.60
C SER A 147 -12.81 2.66 0.66
N SER A 148 -12.30 3.59 1.46
CA SER A 148 -12.77 4.99 1.51
C SER A 148 -12.66 5.76 0.18
N ILE A 149 -12.02 5.20 -0.84
CA ILE A 149 -11.99 5.74 -2.21
C ILE A 149 -13.28 5.46 -3.01
N LYS A 150 -14.17 4.66 -2.47
CA LYS A 150 -15.46 4.35 -3.10
C LYS A 150 -16.64 4.71 -2.22
N GLN A 151 -16.49 4.61 -0.91
CA GLN A 151 -17.53 4.88 0.07
C GLN A 151 -16.90 5.51 1.30
N GLU A 152 -17.46 6.58 1.82
CA GLU A 152 -17.00 7.22 3.04
C GLU A 152 -17.01 6.25 4.23
N LEU A 153 -16.08 6.43 5.13
CA LEU A 153 -15.98 5.67 6.36
C LEU A 153 -16.09 6.64 7.55
N ASP A 154 -16.96 6.31 8.48
CA ASP A 154 -17.18 7.09 9.70
C ASP A 154 -15.89 7.33 10.47
N ASN A 155 -15.74 8.54 11.03
CA ASN A 155 -14.57 8.97 11.80
C ASN A 155 -13.22 8.89 11.06
N LEU A 156 -13.23 8.88 9.74
CA LEU A 156 -12.01 8.80 8.91
C LEU A 156 -11.93 9.91 7.85
N ILE A 157 -12.33 11.15 8.21
CA ILE A 157 -12.41 12.26 7.25
C ILE A 157 -11.08 12.53 6.52
N LEU A 158 -9.93 12.46 7.19
CA LEU A 158 -8.63 12.63 6.55
C LEU A 158 -8.36 11.54 5.50
N SER A 159 -8.70 10.29 5.81
CA SER A 159 -8.59 9.17 4.86
C SER A 159 -9.53 9.35 3.67
N ASN A 160 -10.79 9.69 3.93
CA ASN A 160 -11.80 9.92 2.90
C ASN A 160 -11.36 11.05 1.95
N THR A 161 -10.80 12.14 2.50
CA THR A 161 -10.38 13.31 1.72
C THR A 161 -9.11 13.02 0.90
N PHE A 162 -8.01 12.65 1.57
CA PHE A 162 -6.71 12.58 0.89
C PHE A 162 -6.58 11.38 -0.04
N ARG A 163 -7.21 10.25 0.27
CA ARG A 163 -7.19 9.09 -0.61
C ARG A 163 -8.06 9.29 -1.86
N MET A 164 -9.10 10.11 -1.81
CA MET A 164 -9.80 10.56 -3.02
C MET A 164 -8.93 11.48 -3.87
N GLY A 165 -8.06 12.31 -3.25
CA GLY A 165 -7.03 13.05 -3.96
C GLY A 165 -6.07 12.14 -4.75
N VAL A 166 -5.69 10.99 -4.16
CA VAL A 166 -4.89 9.96 -4.86
C VAL A 166 -5.64 9.40 -6.07
N VAL A 167 -6.96 9.19 -5.99
CA VAL A 167 -7.77 8.71 -7.13
C VAL A 167 -7.71 9.69 -8.30
N GLY A 168 -7.95 10.98 -8.05
CA GLY A 168 -7.89 12.03 -9.07
C GLY A 168 -6.51 12.14 -9.71
N MET A 169 -5.47 12.16 -8.87
CA MET A 169 -4.07 12.16 -9.31
C MET A 169 -3.75 10.94 -10.19
N SER A 170 -4.11 9.74 -9.74
CA SER A 170 -3.83 8.48 -10.47
C SER A 170 -4.51 8.45 -11.84
N LYS A 171 -5.74 8.93 -11.92
CA LYS A 171 -6.51 8.97 -13.18
C LYS A 171 -5.86 9.89 -14.20
N THR A 172 -5.36 11.05 -13.77
CA THR A 172 -4.65 12.01 -14.61
C THR A 172 -3.32 11.43 -15.07
N MET A 173 -2.50 10.93 -14.14
CA MET A 173 -1.18 10.34 -14.45
C MET A 173 -1.27 9.11 -15.37
N ALA A 174 -2.33 8.30 -15.26
CA ALA A 174 -2.52 7.15 -16.16
C ALA A 174 -2.59 7.58 -17.64
N ARG A 175 -3.15 8.75 -17.94
CA ARG A 175 -3.20 9.31 -19.29
C ARG A 175 -1.87 9.95 -19.68
N GLU A 176 -1.26 10.72 -18.79
CA GLU A 176 0.00 11.41 -19.05
C GLU A 176 1.17 10.44 -19.24
N PHE A 177 1.18 9.31 -18.51
CA PHE A 177 2.27 8.36 -18.52
C PHE A 177 2.05 7.20 -19.51
N GLY A 178 0.85 7.07 -20.07
CA GLY A 178 0.51 6.05 -21.07
C GLY A 178 1.48 5.97 -22.25
N PRO A 179 1.90 7.12 -22.86
CA PRO A 179 2.89 7.12 -23.95
C PRO A 179 4.25 6.51 -23.60
N TYR A 180 4.57 6.40 -22.29
CA TYR A 180 5.80 5.79 -21.79
C TYR A 180 5.60 4.34 -21.31
N ASN A 181 4.47 3.70 -21.63
CA ASN A 181 4.14 2.35 -21.15
C ASN A 181 4.14 2.23 -19.62
N ILE A 182 3.75 3.32 -18.91
CA ILE A 182 3.63 3.33 -17.46
C ILE A 182 2.14 3.31 -17.12
N MET A 183 1.70 2.27 -16.40
CA MET A 183 0.33 2.14 -15.94
C MET A 183 0.20 2.55 -14.48
N VAL A 184 -0.87 3.27 -14.16
CA VAL A 184 -1.13 3.79 -12.82
C VAL A 184 -2.53 3.37 -12.39
N ASN A 185 -2.63 2.65 -11.27
CA ASN A 185 -3.91 2.23 -10.71
C ASN A 185 -3.99 2.55 -9.22
N THR A 186 -5.22 2.74 -8.73
CA THR A 186 -5.51 2.91 -7.30
C THR A 186 -6.25 1.68 -6.79
N MET A 187 -5.78 1.13 -5.68
CA MET A 187 -6.38 -0.04 -5.06
C MET A 187 -6.77 0.24 -3.61
N GLY A 188 -7.96 -0.19 -3.23
CA GLY A 188 -8.50 -0.05 -1.88
C GLY A 188 -8.73 -1.41 -1.22
N PRO A 189 -8.02 -1.73 -0.13
CA PRO A 189 -8.32 -2.93 0.66
C PRO A 189 -9.62 -2.78 1.45
N GLY A 190 -10.28 -3.90 1.69
CA GLY A 190 -11.34 -4.01 2.69
C GLY A 190 -10.82 -4.22 4.11
N ARG A 191 -11.49 -5.10 4.87
CA ARG A 191 -11.10 -5.45 6.25
C ARG A 191 -10.06 -6.58 6.25
N ILE A 192 -8.79 -6.21 6.22
CA ILE A 192 -7.66 -7.15 6.32
C ILE A 192 -7.29 -7.33 7.79
N TYR A 193 -7.23 -8.59 8.25
CA TYR A 193 -6.82 -8.93 9.63
C TYR A 193 -5.30 -8.77 9.77
N THR A 194 -4.89 -7.66 10.36
CA THR A 194 -3.50 -7.32 10.66
C THR A 194 -3.29 -7.20 12.17
N ASP A 195 -2.05 -7.16 12.63
CA ASP A 195 -1.75 -6.96 14.05
C ASP A 195 -2.39 -5.69 14.61
N ARG A 196 -2.46 -4.62 13.79
CA ARG A 196 -3.17 -3.39 14.17
C ARG A 196 -4.66 -3.63 14.37
N ILE A 197 -5.31 -4.37 13.48
CA ILE A 197 -6.74 -4.70 13.61
C ILE A 197 -6.95 -5.61 14.83
N LYS A 198 -6.09 -6.60 15.03
CA LYS A 198 -6.10 -7.46 16.22
C LYS A 198 -6.02 -6.63 17.49
N TYR A 199 -5.06 -5.72 17.58
CA TYR A 199 -4.90 -4.82 18.75
C TYR A 199 -6.14 -3.97 19.00
N LEU A 200 -6.68 -3.31 17.96
CA LEU A 200 -7.88 -2.48 18.07
C LEU A 200 -9.11 -3.30 18.49
N ASN A 201 -9.24 -4.51 17.95
CA ASN A 201 -10.34 -5.40 18.31
C ASN A 201 -10.22 -5.94 19.72
N THR A 202 -8.99 -6.17 20.22
CA THR A 202 -8.78 -6.51 21.65
C THR A 202 -9.33 -5.42 22.55
N ILE A 203 -8.98 -4.16 22.31
CA ILE A 203 -9.49 -3.02 23.12
C ILE A 203 -11.02 -2.93 23.04
N ARG A 204 -11.60 -3.16 21.88
CA ARG A 204 -13.06 -3.12 21.68
C ARG A 204 -13.76 -4.28 22.38
N ALA A 205 -13.18 -5.48 22.33
CA ALA A 205 -13.68 -6.66 23.02
C ALA A 205 -13.69 -6.44 24.56
N GLU A 206 -12.58 -5.93 25.11
CA GLU A 206 -12.48 -5.58 26.54
C GLU A 206 -13.55 -4.57 26.96
N LYS A 207 -13.74 -3.49 26.18
CA LYS A 207 -14.81 -2.50 26.44
C LYS A 207 -16.21 -3.09 26.39
N ALA A 208 -16.41 -4.10 25.55
CA ALA A 208 -17.70 -4.79 25.40
C ALA A 208 -17.89 -5.94 26.41
N GLY A 209 -16.88 -6.26 27.24
CA GLY A 209 -16.93 -7.35 28.21
C GLY A 209 -17.01 -8.74 27.57
N ILE A 210 -16.45 -8.93 26.38
CA ILE A 210 -16.44 -10.20 25.61
C ILE A 210 -15.02 -10.57 25.21
N THR A 211 -14.82 -11.81 24.76
CA THR A 211 -13.52 -12.26 24.26
C THR A 211 -13.21 -11.65 22.88
N LEU A 212 -11.91 -11.60 22.51
CA LEU A 212 -11.48 -11.17 21.18
C LEU A 212 -12.10 -12.02 20.07
N GLU A 213 -12.23 -13.32 20.32
CA GLU A 213 -12.82 -14.26 19.34
C GLU A 213 -14.30 -13.96 19.11
N GLU A 214 -15.07 -13.76 20.19
CA GLU A 214 -16.49 -13.36 20.10
C GLU A 214 -16.65 -12.01 19.40
N TYR A 215 -15.77 -11.05 19.70
CA TYR A 215 -15.79 -9.76 19.03
C TYR A 215 -15.51 -9.91 17.53
N ASN A 216 -14.42 -10.64 17.15
CA ASN A 216 -14.08 -10.87 15.75
C ASN A 216 -15.19 -11.59 14.99
N THR A 217 -15.85 -12.56 15.61
CA THR A 217 -16.97 -13.29 15.00
C THR A 217 -18.16 -12.35 14.74
N LYS A 218 -18.50 -11.51 15.72
CA LYS A 218 -19.59 -10.52 15.57
C LYS A 218 -19.26 -9.45 14.51
N ASP A 219 -18.05 -8.92 14.53
CA ASP A 219 -17.59 -7.93 13.54
C ASP A 219 -17.62 -8.52 12.12
N ALA A 220 -17.04 -9.72 11.96
CA ALA A 220 -17.01 -10.43 10.70
C ALA A 220 -18.41 -10.82 10.17
N ALA A 221 -19.38 -11.06 11.04
CA ALA A 221 -20.75 -11.34 10.64
C ALA A 221 -21.43 -10.18 9.87
N SER A 222 -20.91 -8.95 10.03
CA SER A 222 -21.38 -7.79 9.27
C SER A 222 -20.83 -7.74 7.83
N PHE A 223 -19.75 -8.48 7.53
CA PHE A 223 -19.14 -8.47 6.20
C PHE A 223 -19.86 -9.42 5.26
N PRO A 224 -19.95 -9.12 3.96
CA PRO A 224 -20.60 -10.01 2.99
C PRO A 224 -19.98 -11.42 3.00
N GLN A 225 -18.64 -11.53 3.05
CA GLN A 225 -17.92 -12.81 3.11
C GLN A 225 -17.88 -13.45 4.51
N LYS A 226 -18.47 -12.82 5.54
CA LYS A 226 -18.50 -13.30 6.93
C LYS A 226 -17.14 -13.61 7.54
N ARG A 227 -16.10 -13.00 7.04
CA ARG A 227 -14.71 -13.13 7.53
C ARG A 227 -13.88 -11.91 7.21
N TYR A 228 -12.78 -11.74 7.92
CA TYR A 228 -11.73 -10.83 7.50
C TYR A 228 -11.00 -11.39 6.28
N GLN A 229 -10.44 -10.50 5.48
CA GLN A 229 -9.50 -10.84 4.44
C GLN A 229 -8.10 -11.04 5.02
N THR A 230 -7.27 -11.83 4.35
CA THR A 230 -5.84 -11.96 4.65
C THR A 230 -5.01 -10.93 3.87
N ALA A 231 -3.79 -10.69 4.33
CA ALA A 231 -2.85 -9.83 3.60
C ALA A 231 -2.54 -10.38 2.20
N ASP A 232 -2.42 -11.71 2.07
CA ASP A 232 -2.11 -12.39 0.81
C ASP A 232 -3.22 -12.23 -0.24
N GLU A 233 -4.50 -12.26 0.18
CA GLU A 233 -5.63 -12.06 -0.75
C GLU A 233 -5.58 -10.69 -1.43
N TYR A 234 -5.23 -9.65 -0.67
CA TYR A 234 -5.02 -8.33 -1.21
C TYR A 234 -3.74 -8.25 -2.05
N ALA A 235 -2.66 -8.81 -1.52
CA ALA A 235 -1.33 -8.78 -2.14
C ALA A 235 -1.33 -9.35 -3.57
N ARG A 236 -1.97 -10.52 -3.78
CA ARG A 236 -2.06 -11.14 -5.11
C ARG A 236 -2.70 -10.24 -6.15
N SER A 237 -3.73 -9.49 -5.76
CA SER A 237 -4.36 -8.51 -6.66
C SER A 237 -3.43 -7.35 -6.98
N VAL A 238 -2.69 -6.83 -5.97
CA VAL A 238 -1.69 -5.77 -6.15
C VAL A 238 -0.57 -6.22 -7.07
N VAL A 239 -0.04 -7.43 -6.84
CA VAL A 239 1.06 -8.01 -7.62
C VAL A 239 0.64 -8.19 -9.08
N PHE A 240 -0.56 -8.73 -9.36
CA PHE A 240 -1.08 -8.82 -10.73
C PHE A 240 -1.17 -7.44 -11.40
N ILE A 241 -1.78 -6.46 -10.76
CA ILE A 241 -1.94 -5.09 -11.31
C ILE A 241 -0.60 -4.41 -11.54
N CYS A 242 0.42 -4.71 -10.70
CA CYS A 242 1.77 -4.16 -10.80
C CYS A 242 2.71 -5.02 -11.68
N SER A 243 2.22 -6.05 -12.35
CA SER A 243 3.04 -6.98 -13.15
C SER A 243 3.04 -6.65 -14.65
N PRO A 244 4.00 -7.18 -15.42
CA PRO A 244 3.96 -7.16 -16.88
C PRO A 244 2.72 -7.83 -17.49
N ALA A 245 2.12 -8.83 -16.80
CA ALA A 245 0.90 -9.49 -17.24
C ALA A 245 -0.30 -8.53 -17.33
N ASN A 246 -0.28 -7.44 -16.57
CA ASN A 246 -1.20 -6.32 -16.75
C ASN A 246 -0.74 -5.46 -17.93
N SER A 247 -1.36 -5.63 -19.09
CA SER A 247 -1.04 -4.90 -20.31
C SER A 247 -2.06 -3.80 -20.67
N ALA A 248 -3.19 -3.67 -19.95
CA ALA A 248 -4.29 -2.78 -20.34
C ALA A 248 -4.99 -2.07 -19.18
N ILE A 249 -4.91 -2.58 -17.95
CA ILE A 249 -5.60 -1.97 -16.80
C ILE A 249 -4.77 -0.78 -16.32
N SER A 250 -5.27 0.45 -16.60
CA SER A 250 -4.64 1.70 -16.17
C SER A 250 -5.72 2.75 -15.87
N GLY A 251 -5.46 3.60 -14.89
CA GLY A 251 -6.39 4.62 -14.43
C GLY A 251 -7.62 4.06 -13.72
N GLN A 252 -7.58 2.83 -13.23
CA GLN A 252 -8.71 2.20 -12.56
C GLN A 252 -8.65 2.38 -11.03
N VAL A 253 -9.83 2.32 -10.44
CA VAL A 253 -10.05 2.32 -8.99
C VAL A 253 -10.65 0.98 -8.63
N ILE A 254 -9.87 0.13 -7.98
CA ILE A 254 -10.22 -1.26 -7.71
C ILE A 254 -10.30 -1.48 -6.20
N CYS A 255 -11.48 -1.82 -5.69
CA CYS A 255 -11.63 -2.30 -4.32
C CYS A 255 -11.44 -3.82 -4.28
N VAL A 256 -10.57 -4.27 -3.38
CA VAL A 256 -10.38 -5.68 -3.05
C VAL A 256 -10.88 -5.85 -1.63
N ASP A 257 -12.19 -5.92 -1.47
CA ASP A 257 -12.87 -5.73 -0.19
C ASP A 257 -13.95 -6.77 0.13
N GLY A 258 -14.05 -7.82 -0.71
CA GLY A 258 -15.05 -8.87 -0.50
C GLY A 258 -16.50 -8.38 -0.58
N ALA A 259 -16.74 -7.40 -1.45
CA ALA A 259 -18.05 -6.76 -1.66
C ALA A 259 -18.56 -5.94 -0.45
N MET A 260 -17.66 -5.45 0.40
CA MET A 260 -18.04 -4.61 1.56
C MET A 260 -18.57 -3.24 1.12
N THR A 261 -17.95 -2.65 0.09
CA THR A 261 -18.38 -1.37 -0.48
C THR A 261 -19.67 -1.56 -1.28
N THR A 262 -20.68 -0.74 -1.00
CA THR A 262 -21.97 -0.77 -1.71
C THR A 262 -22.07 0.26 -2.84
N ALA A 263 -21.13 1.20 -2.93
CA ALA A 263 -21.06 2.20 -3.99
C ALA A 263 -20.55 1.60 -5.31
N TYR A 264 -21.13 2.06 -6.43
CA TYR A 264 -20.76 1.67 -7.79
C TYR A 264 -19.48 2.37 -8.29
#